data_99679f11b6d6a1229aa23bcbdb3a286a
#
_entry.id   99679f11b6d6a1229aa23bcbdb3a286a
#
_cell.length_a   1.000
_cell.length_b   1.000
_cell.length_c   1.000
_cell.angle_alpha   90.00
_cell.angle_beta   90.00
_cell.angle_gamma   90.00
#
_symmetry.space_group_name_H-M   'P 1'
#
loop_
_entity.id
_entity.type
_entity.pdbx_description
1 polymer ?
#
loop_
_entity_poly.entity_id
_entity_poly.type
_entity_poly.pdbx_seq_one_letter_code
_entity_poly.pdbx_strand_id
1 'polypeptide(L)' 'MTSDQILDVTGLACPMPIIRTKKKMNDLAKGQVLEIHATDKGAKADLAAWAKSSGHELITQTEEGHVLKFWVRKGS' A
#
# COMPACT_ATOMS: atom_id res chain seq x y z
N MET A 1 -7.07 1.77 -12.84
CA MET A 1 -6.62 2.97 -12.10
C MET A 1 -5.13 3.20 -12.33
N THR A 2 -4.74 4.44 -12.52
CA THR A 2 -3.33 4.81 -12.72
C THR A 2 -2.64 5.02 -11.39
N SER A 3 -1.36 4.60 -11.32
CA SER A 3 -0.53 4.82 -10.15
C SER A 3 0.75 5.53 -10.57
N ASP A 4 1.33 6.30 -9.65
CA ASP A 4 2.59 7.01 -9.92
C ASP A 4 3.79 6.11 -9.64
N GLN A 5 3.66 5.21 -8.67
CA GLN A 5 4.70 4.26 -8.30
C GLN A 5 4.05 2.92 -8.00
N ILE A 6 4.81 1.84 -8.20
CA ILE A 6 4.35 0.49 -7.88
C ILE A 6 5.37 -0.11 -6.91
N LEU A 7 4.87 -0.66 -5.80
CA LEU A 7 5.68 -1.34 -4.81
C LEU A 7 5.27 -2.82 -4.75
N ASP A 8 6.23 -3.69 -5.02
CA ASP A 8 6.00 -5.14 -4.96
C ASP A 8 6.55 -5.67 -3.65
N VAL A 9 5.66 -6.08 -2.76
CA VAL A 9 6.01 -6.73 -1.50
C VAL A 9 5.43 -8.15 -1.43
N THR A 10 5.18 -8.75 -2.60
CA THR A 10 4.74 -10.14 -2.65
C THR A 10 5.82 -11.04 -2.08
N GLY A 11 5.40 -12.10 -1.38
CA GLY A 11 6.33 -13.02 -0.74
C GLY A 11 6.86 -12.56 0.60
N LEU A 12 6.59 -11.31 1.01
CA LEU A 12 7.01 -10.80 2.31
C LEU A 12 5.89 -10.95 3.33
N ALA A 13 6.27 -11.33 4.55
CA ALA A 13 5.33 -11.49 5.66
C ALA A 13 5.40 -10.29 6.60
N CYS A 14 4.32 -10.08 7.37
CA CYS A 14 4.24 -9.05 8.40
C CYS A 14 5.48 -9.12 9.31
N PRO A 15 6.11 -7.97 9.65
CA PRO A 15 5.65 -6.61 9.37
C PRO A 15 6.25 -5.98 8.11
N MET A 16 6.94 -6.76 7.26
CA MET A 16 7.72 -6.21 6.14
C MET A 16 6.88 -5.46 5.11
N PRO A 17 5.68 -5.92 4.71
CA PRO A 17 4.90 -5.15 3.75
C PRO A 17 4.62 -3.71 4.20
N ILE A 18 4.24 -3.53 5.46
CA ILE A 18 3.94 -2.19 5.98
C ILE A 18 5.19 -1.32 6.11
N ILE A 19 6.31 -1.94 6.53
CA ILE A 19 7.58 -1.21 6.66
C ILE A 19 8.05 -0.71 5.30
N ARG A 20 7.99 -1.57 4.28
CA ARG A 20 8.39 -1.21 2.92
C ARG A 20 7.47 -0.13 2.34
N THR A 21 6.18 -0.23 2.63
CA THR A 21 5.19 0.75 2.16
C THR A 21 5.45 2.12 2.75
N LYS A 22 5.72 2.19 4.07
CA LYS A 22 6.03 3.45 4.74
C LYS A 22 7.27 4.11 4.13
N LYS A 23 8.30 3.32 3.88
CA LYS A 23 9.54 3.82 3.30
C LYS A 23 9.30 4.34 1.88
N LYS A 24 8.59 3.59 1.06
CA LYS A 24 8.32 3.98 -0.32
C LYS A 24 7.47 5.23 -0.41
N MET A 25 6.53 5.38 0.52
CA MET A 25 5.64 6.54 0.54
C MET A 25 6.41 7.85 0.70
N ASN A 26 7.57 7.82 1.36
CA ASN A 26 8.42 9.01 1.52
C ASN A 26 8.97 9.50 0.19
N ASP A 27 9.02 8.65 -0.83
CA ASP A 27 9.52 9.01 -2.16
C ASP A 27 8.43 9.66 -3.02
N LEU A 28 7.19 9.69 -2.55
CA LEU A 28 6.07 10.26 -3.30
C LEU A 28 5.78 11.68 -2.83
N ALA A 29 5.23 12.48 -3.76
CA ALA A 29 4.73 13.81 -3.43
C ALA A 29 3.26 13.70 -3.01
N LYS A 30 2.79 14.69 -2.26
CA LYS A 30 1.40 14.75 -1.85
C LYS A 30 0.48 14.67 -3.06
N GLY A 31 -0.52 13.81 -2.99
CA GLY A 31 -1.48 13.59 -4.07
C GLY A 31 -1.11 12.48 -5.03
N GLN A 32 0.13 11.99 -4.97
CA GLN A 32 0.53 10.86 -5.80
C GLN A 32 0.00 9.55 -5.24
N VAL A 33 -0.17 8.58 -6.13
CA VAL A 33 -0.77 7.28 -5.80
C VAL A 33 0.30 6.19 -5.83
N LEU A 34 0.36 5.41 -4.76
CA LEU A 34 1.23 4.24 -4.67
C LEU A 34 0.38 2.99 -4.83
N GLU A 35 0.76 2.14 -5.78
CA GLU A 35 0.13 0.84 -5.97
C GLU A 35 0.99 -0.21 -5.26
N ILE A 36 0.38 -0.98 -4.36
CA ILE A 36 1.08 -1.96 -3.52
C ILE A 36 0.56 -3.34 -3.83
N HIS A 37 1.47 -4.27 -4.13
CA HIS A 37 1.13 -5.67 -4.36
C HIS A 37 1.67 -6.50 -3.20
N ALA A 38 0.80 -7.28 -2.55
CA ALA A 38 1.16 -8.08 -1.39
C ALA A 38 0.48 -9.44 -1.43
N THR A 39 1.09 -10.43 -0.78
CA THR A 39 0.50 -11.75 -0.65
C THR A 39 0.20 -12.11 0.80
N ASP A 40 0.66 -11.31 1.75
CA ASP A 40 0.37 -11.54 3.17
C ASP A 40 -1.07 -11.15 3.48
N LYS A 41 -1.81 -12.07 4.11
CA LYS A 41 -3.23 -11.86 4.42
C LYS A 41 -3.45 -10.72 5.40
N GLY A 42 -2.48 -10.45 6.27
CA GLY A 42 -2.57 -9.36 7.23
C GLY A 42 -2.39 -7.98 6.62
N ALA A 43 -1.87 -7.90 5.39
CA ALA A 43 -1.58 -6.63 4.75
C ALA A 43 -2.82 -5.75 4.58
N LYS A 44 -3.97 -6.36 4.31
CA LYS A 44 -5.21 -5.62 4.11
C LYS A 44 -5.57 -4.77 5.32
N ALA A 45 -5.59 -5.37 6.50
CA ALA A 45 -5.91 -4.66 7.74
C ALA A 45 -4.80 -3.68 8.12
N ASP A 46 -3.55 -4.10 7.96
CA ASP A 46 -2.39 -3.28 8.33
C ASP A 46 -2.30 -2.02 7.48
N LEU A 47 -2.46 -2.15 6.17
CA LEU A 47 -2.39 -1.01 5.26
C LEU A 47 -3.57 -0.06 5.45
N ALA A 48 -4.76 -0.58 5.67
CA ALA A 48 -5.94 0.25 5.93
C ALA A 48 -5.76 1.07 7.22
N ALA A 49 -5.29 0.43 8.28
CA ALA A 49 -5.05 1.12 9.55
C ALA A 49 -3.94 2.16 9.41
N TRP A 50 -2.85 1.81 8.74
CA TRP A 50 -1.74 2.74 8.52
C TRP A 50 -2.16 3.95 7.70
N ALA A 51 -2.89 3.73 6.61
CA ALA A 51 -3.34 4.82 5.77
C ALA A 51 -4.20 5.81 6.55
N LYS A 52 -5.12 5.28 7.35
CA LYS A 52 -6.00 6.11 8.18
C LYS A 52 -5.22 6.89 9.22
N SER A 53 -4.31 6.26 9.94
CA SER A 53 -3.57 6.92 11.01
C SER A 53 -2.54 7.92 10.48
N SER A 54 -2.06 7.73 9.24
CA SER A 54 -1.05 8.59 8.63
C SER A 54 -1.63 9.71 7.77
N GLY A 55 -2.96 9.75 7.63
CA GLY A 55 -3.60 10.79 6.82
C GLY A 55 -3.56 10.52 5.33
N HIS A 56 -3.23 9.29 4.92
CA HIS A 56 -3.28 8.89 3.51
C HIS A 56 -4.65 8.32 3.19
N GLU A 57 -4.97 8.25 1.89
CA GLU A 57 -6.26 7.73 1.44
C GLU A 57 -6.07 6.38 0.75
N LEU A 58 -6.70 5.34 1.29
CA LEU A 58 -6.78 4.05 0.60
C LEU A 58 -7.93 4.15 -0.41
N ILE A 59 -7.58 4.38 -1.67
CA ILE A 59 -8.57 4.67 -2.71
C ILE A 59 -9.39 3.42 -3.03
N THR A 60 -8.70 2.32 -3.28
CA THR A 60 -9.36 1.05 -3.60
C THR A 60 -8.38 -0.10 -3.35
N GLN A 61 -8.92 -1.30 -3.36
CA GLN A 61 -8.13 -2.52 -3.24
C GLN A 61 -8.80 -3.62 -4.05
N THR A 62 -7.99 -4.54 -4.56
CA THR A 62 -8.49 -5.69 -5.29
C THR A 62 -7.75 -6.94 -4.81
N GLU A 63 -8.35 -8.09 -5.08
CA GLU A 63 -7.73 -9.37 -4.79
C GLU A 63 -7.81 -10.24 -6.03
N GLU A 64 -6.66 -10.69 -6.52
CA GLU A 64 -6.58 -11.55 -7.68
C GLU A 64 -5.80 -12.81 -7.31
N GLY A 65 -6.55 -13.91 -7.12
CA GLY A 65 -5.95 -15.13 -6.57
C GLY A 65 -5.46 -14.86 -5.16
N HIS A 66 -4.16 -15.02 -4.92
CA HIS A 66 -3.57 -14.76 -3.61
C HIS A 66 -2.82 -13.43 -3.56
N VAL A 67 -2.93 -12.62 -4.62
CA VAL A 67 -2.26 -11.32 -4.68
C VAL A 67 -3.27 -10.22 -4.33
N LEU A 68 -2.92 -9.43 -3.32
CA LEU A 68 -3.70 -8.28 -2.90
C LEU A 68 -3.07 -7.03 -3.50
N LYS A 69 -3.88 -6.17 -4.11
CA LYS A 69 -3.42 -4.90 -4.68
C LYS A 69 -4.12 -3.76 -3.97
N PHE A 70 -3.35 -2.73 -3.64
CA PHE A 70 -3.85 -1.56 -2.94
C PHE A 70 -3.40 -0.30 -3.67
N TRP A 71 -4.28 0.69 -3.73
CA TRP A 71 -3.96 2.02 -4.28
C TRP A 71 -4.15 3.04 -3.17
N VAL A 72 -3.04 3.65 -2.74
CA VAL A 72 -3.02 4.61 -1.64
C VAL A 72 -2.52 5.95 -2.14
N ARG A 73 -3.31 7.00 -1.93
CA ARG A 73 -2.91 8.36 -2.29
C ARG A 73 -2.26 9.02 -1.09
N LYS A 74 -1.09 9.64 -1.33
CA LYS A 74 -0.37 10.33 -0.27
C LYS A 74 -1.14 11.59 0.14
N GLY A 75 -1.49 11.68 1.41
CA GLY A 75 -2.26 12.78 1.96
C GLY A 75 -1.46 13.83 2.71
N SER A 76 -0.19 13.52 2.99
CA SER A 76 0.61 14.44 3.79
C SER A 76 2.06 14.52 3.34
#